data_66277959cca167541ebc6a0b99b767f2
#
_entry.id   66277959cca167541ebc6a0b99b767f2
#
_cell.length_a   1.000
_cell.length_b   1.000
_cell.length_c   1.000
_cell.angle_alpha   90.00
_cell.angle_beta   90.00
_cell.angle_gamma   90.00
#
_symmetry.space_group_name_H-M   'P 1'
#
loop_
_entity.id
_entity.type
_entity.pdbx_description
1 polymer ?
#
loop_
_entity_poly.entity_id
_entity_poly.type
_entity_poly.pdbx_seq_one_letter_code
_entity_poly.pdbx_strand_id
1 'polypeptide(L)'
;MNLIPTVIEQSSRGERAYDIYSRLLKDRIVMLSGPIDDAAANSVIAQLLFLDAQDPDKDIYLYINSPGGSVSAGLAIFDTINFINADVYSDRKSVV
;
A
#
# COMPACT_ATOMS: atom_id res chain seq x y z
N MET A 1 15.06 13.59 -3.37
CA MET A 1 14.18 13.36 -2.21
C MET A 1 12.73 13.47 -2.65
N ASN A 2 11.93 12.51 -2.29
CA ASN A 2 10.51 12.54 -2.59
C ASN A 2 9.75 13.20 -1.45
N LEU A 3 8.96 14.20 -1.80
CA LEU A 3 8.07 14.84 -0.84
C LEU A 3 6.72 14.14 -0.86
N ILE A 4 6.22 13.81 0.32
CA ILE A 4 4.91 13.20 0.47
C ILE A 4 3.92 14.32 0.80
N PRO A 5 2.94 14.60 -0.06
CA PRO A 5 1.97 15.65 0.19
C PRO A 5 1.16 15.37 1.46
N THR A 6 0.82 16.43 2.17
CA THR A 6 -0.02 16.35 3.35
C THR A 6 -1.45 16.71 3.00
N VAL A 7 -2.39 15.90 3.45
CA VAL A 7 -3.81 16.13 3.29
C VAL A 7 -4.41 16.52 4.63
N ILE A 8 -5.24 17.56 4.65
CA ILE A 8 -5.93 18.01 5.86
C ILE A 8 -7.39 17.63 5.76
N GLU A 9 -7.87 16.88 6.73
CA GLU A 9 -9.29 16.52 6.83
C GLU A 9 -9.97 17.26 7.95
N GLN A 10 -11.19 17.75 7.68
CA GLN A 10 -12.07 18.29 8.69
C GLN A 10 -12.95 17.19 9.26
N SER A 11 -13.13 17.21 10.57
CA SER A 11 -14.01 16.27 11.24
C SER A 11 -14.73 16.96 12.38
N SER A 12 -15.71 16.29 12.98
CA SER A 12 -16.41 16.82 14.16
C SER A 12 -15.48 17.02 15.36
N ARG A 13 -14.29 16.44 15.35
CA ARG A 13 -13.29 16.57 16.41
C ARG A 13 -12.17 17.54 16.05
N GLY A 14 -12.30 18.28 14.93
CA GLY A 14 -11.29 19.21 14.45
C GLY A 14 -10.58 18.74 13.20
N GLU A 15 -9.47 19.38 12.89
CA GLU A 15 -8.67 19.07 11.73
C GLU A 15 -7.71 17.93 12.03
N ARG A 16 -7.49 17.10 11.01
CA ARG A 16 -6.51 16.03 11.07
C ARG A 16 -5.67 16.02 9.80
N ALA A 17 -4.36 16.08 9.95
CA ALA A 17 -3.42 16.06 8.84
C ALA A 17 -2.90 14.63 8.61
N TYR A 18 -2.87 14.21 7.34
CA TYR A 18 -2.31 12.95 6.91
C TYR A 18 -1.36 13.20 5.75
N ASP A 19 -0.28 12.43 5.62
CA ASP A 19 0.36 12.32 4.32
C ASP A 19 -0.59 11.58 3.36
N ILE A 20 -0.39 11.80 2.06
CA ILE A 20 -1.33 11.27 1.07
C ILE A 20 -1.41 9.73 1.11
N TYR A 21 -0.31 9.05 1.36
CA TYR A 21 -0.29 7.60 1.40
C TYR A 21 -1.02 7.06 2.62
N SER A 22 -0.89 7.73 3.77
CA SER A 22 -1.63 7.35 4.98
C SER A 22 -3.13 7.58 4.80
N ARG A 23 -3.52 8.64 4.09
CA ARG A 23 -4.92 8.90 3.80
C ARG A 23 -5.52 7.84 2.88
N LEU A 24 -4.78 7.43 1.85
CA LEU A 24 -5.20 6.35 0.96
C LEU A 24 -5.31 5.02 1.70
N LEU A 25 -4.39 4.75 2.60
CA LEU A 25 -4.40 3.54 3.41
C LEU A 25 -5.69 3.42 4.23
N LYS A 26 -6.23 4.53 4.68
CA LYS A 26 -7.50 4.57 5.41
C LYS A 26 -8.65 4.01 4.58
N ASP A 27 -8.59 4.17 3.25
CA ASP A 27 -9.55 3.62 2.31
C ASP A 27 -9.11 2.26 1.75
N ARG A 28 -8.14 1.62 2.39
CA ARG A 28 -7.61 0.30 2.04
C ARG A 28 -6.88 0.30 0.69
N ILE A 29 -6.27 1.42 0.35
CA ILE A 29 -5.46 1.56 -0.85
C ILE A 29 -3.98 1.60 -0.46
N VAL A 30 -3.21 0.68 -1.01
CA VAL A 30 -1.77 0.58 -0.79
C VAL A 30 -1.06 0.98 -2.07
N MET A 31 -0.11 1.91 -1.96
CA MET A 31 0.66 2.40 -3.11
C MET A 31 2.05 1.81 -3.10
N LEU A 32 2.46 1.28 -4.25
CA LEU A 32 3.83 0.85 -4.50
C LEU A 32 4.36 1.66 -5.67
N SER A 33 5.20 2.66 -5.37
CA SER A 33 5.81 3.54 -6.36
C SER A 33 7.31 3.38 -6.36
N GLY A 34 7.90 3.45 -7.56
CA GLY A 34 9.35 3.33 -7.73
C GLY A 34 9.84 1.89 -7.75
N PRO A 35 11.16 1.69 -7.68
CA PRO A 35 11.74 0.35 -7.76
C PRO A 35 11.30 -0.53 -6.59
N ILE A 36 11.12 -1.83 -6.87
CA ILE A 36 10.79 -2.81 -5.84
C ILE A 36 12.10 -3.30 -5.22
N ASP A 37 12.45 -2.72 -4.09
CA ASP A 37 13.56 -3.16 -3.25
C ASP A 37 13.03 -3.73 -1.93
N ASP A 38 13.94 -4.14 -1.05
CA ASP A 38 13.54 -4.74 0.23
C ASP A 38 12.77 -3.76 1.11
N ALA A 39 13.15 -2.49 1.10
CA ALA A 39 12.46 -1.47 1.89
C ALA A 39 11.04 -1.24 1.37
N ALA A 40 10.86 -1.14 0.05
CA ALA A 40 9.55 -1.00 -0.56
C ALA A 40 8.67 -2.22 -0.28
N ALA A 41 9.23 -3.42 -0.42
CA ALA A 41 8.51 -4.65 -0.14
C ALA A 41 8.07 -4.73 1.32
N ASN A 42 8.96 -4.42 2.27
CA ASN A 42 8.63 -4.45 3.69
C ASN A 42 7.51 -3.46 4.02
N SER A 43 7.53 -2.28 3.43
CA SER A 43 6.46 -1.29 3.63
C SER A 43 5.11 -1.81 3.13
N VAL A 44 5.06 -2.37 1.92
CA VAL A 44 3.82 -2.91 1.35
C VAL A 44 3.32 -4.09 2.19
N ILE A 45 4.20 -5.00 2.56
CA ILE A 45 3.85 -6.17 3.36
C ILE A 45 3.26 -5.74 4.71
N ALA A 46 3.89 -4.78 5.39
CA ALA A 46 3.39 -4.28 6.67
C ALA A 46 1.99 -3.68 6.52
N GLN A 47 1.75 -2.92 5.46
CA GLN A 47 0.45 -2.33 5.19
C GLN A 47 -0.62 -3.38 4.91
N LEU A 48 -0.28 -4.41 4.12
CA LEU A 48 -1.20 -5.50 3.82
C LEU A 48 -1.59 -6.25 5.10
N LEU A 49 -0.62 -6.58 5.94
CA LEU A 49 -0.87 -7.26 7.20
C LEU A 49 -1.72 -6.41 8.15
N PHE A 50 -1.45 -5.12 8.21
CA PHE A 50 -2.22 -4.19 9.04
C PHE A 50 -3.68 -4.13 8.61
N LEU A 51 -3.93 -3.99 7.30
CA LEU A 51 -5.29 -3.90 6.77
C LEU A 51 -6.05 -5.21 6.96
N ASP A 52 -5.39 -6.34 6.74
CA ASP A 52 -5.99 -7.65 6.95
C ASP A 52 -6.38 -7.85 8.43
N ALA A 53 -5.53 -7.41 9.35
CA ALA A 53 -5.82 -7.49 10.78
C ALA A 53 -6.99 -6.60 11.20
N GLN A 54 -7.16 -5.46 10.54
CA GLN A 54 -8.30 -4.56 10.83
C GLN A 54 -9.62 -5.16 10.41
N ASP A 55 -9.70 -5.70 9.21
CA ASP A 55 -10.91 -6.29 8.68
C ASP A 55 -10.56 -7.29 7.56
N PRO A 56 -10.47 -8.58 7.88
CA PRO A 56 -10.09 -9.59 6.90
C PRO A 56 -11.14 -9.86 5.84
N ASP A 57 -12.35 -9.33 6.00
CA ASP A 57 -13.45 -9.54 5.06
C ASP A 57 -13.58 -8.42 4.02
N LYS A 58 -12.81 -7.34 4.17
CA LYS A 58 -12.84 -6.22 3.23
C LYS A 58 -11.68 -6.28 2.26
N ASP A 59 -11.96 -5.88 1.03
CA ASP A 59 -10.98 -5.88 -0.05
C ASP A 59 -9.88 -4.84 0.18
N ILE A 60 -8.70 -5.15 -0.33
CA ILE A 60 -7.54 -4.26 -0.35
C ILE A 60 -7.24 -3.96 -1.82
N TYR A 61 -6.87 -2.72 -2.10
CA TYR A 61 -6.50 -2.29 -3.44
C TYR A 61 -5.02 -1.92 -3.46
N LEU A 62 -4.25 -2.65 -4.24
CA LEU A 62 -2.81 -2.42 -4.40
C LEU A 62 -2.55 -1.76 -5.74
N TYR A 63 -2.09 -0.53 -5.71
CA TYR A 63 -1.77 0.24 -6.91
C TYR A 63 -0.25 0.22 -7.13
N ILE A 64 0.17 -0.31 -8.28
CA ILE A 64 1.59 -0.47 -8.58
C ILE A 64 1.99 0.46 -9.70
N ASN A 65 2.95 1.34 -9.43
CA ASN A 65 3.57 2.20 -10.41
C ASN A 65 5.10 2.05 -10.30
N SER A 66 5.62 1.00 -10.89
CA SER A 66 7.02 0.60 -10.70
C SER A 66 7.63 0.08 -12.00
N PRO A 67 8.91 0.39 -12.25
CA PRO A 67 9.63 -0.21 -13.38
C PRO A 67 10.03 -1.67 -13.11
N GLY A 68 9.77 -2.20 -11.91
CA GLY A 68 10.21 -3.50 -11.47
C GLY A 68 11.32 -3.39 -10.43
N GLY A 69 12.06 -4.45 -10.22
CA GLY A 69 13.15 -4.48 -9.24
C GLY A 69 13.53 -5.87 -8.84
N SER A 70 13.79 -6.08 -7.55
CA SER A 70 14.20 -7.36 -7.02
C SER A 70 13.11 -8.40 -7.13
N VAL A 71 13.43 -9.55 -7.74
CA VAL A 71 12.51 -10.68 -7.85
C VAL A 71 12.13 -11.21 -6.48
N SER A 72 13.09 -11.33 -5.56
CA SER A 72 12.82 -11.85 -4.23
C SER A 72 11.93 -10.91 -3.42
N ALA A 73 12.12 -9.60 -3.54
CA ALA A 73 11.25 -8.61 -2.89
C ALA A 73 9.82 -8.69 -3.46
N GLY A 74 9.68 -8.81 -4.76
CA GLY A 74 8.37 -8.98 -5.41
C GLY A 74 7.67 -10.27 -4.98
N LEU A 75 8.41 -11.36 -4.88
CA LEU A 75 7.86 -12.63 -4.41
C LEU A 75 7.39 -12.56 -2.96
N ALA A 76 8.09 -11.82 -2.10
CA ALA A 76 7.68 -11.63 -0.72
C ALA A 76 6.32 -10.91 -0.63
N ILE A 77 6.10 -9.91 -1.47
CA ILE A 77 4.79 -9.25 -1.56
C ILE A 77 3.73 -10.24 -2.04
N PHE A 78 4.02 -11.00 -3.08
CA PHE A 78 3.09 -11.97 -3.65
C PHE A 78 2.72 -13.05 -2.62
N ASP A 79 3.69 -13.55 -1.87
CA ASP A 79 3.45 -14.54 -0.82
C ASP A 79 2.53 -13.97 0.28
N THR A 80 2.72 -12.72 0.64
CA THR A 80 1.86 -12.05 1.64
C THR A 80 0.43 -11.93 1.11
N ILE A 81 0.26 -11.54 -0.14
CA ILE A 81 -1.07 -11.44 -0.77
C ILE A 81 -1.80 -12.79 -0.69
N ASN A 82 -1.09 -13.89 -0.92
CA ASN A 82 -1.67 -15.22 -0.85
C ASN A 82 -1.89 -15.71 0.59
N PHE A 83 -1.17 -15.15 1.55
CA PHE A 83 -1.25 -15.55 2.95
C PHE A 83 -2.44 -14.93 3.66
N ILE A 84 -2.73 -13.64 3.42
CA ILE A 84 -3.79 -12.91 4.12
C ILE A 84 -5.16 -13.37 3.66
N ASN A 85 -6.18 -13.12 4.48
CA ASN A 85 -7.55 -13.50 4.19
C ASN A 85 -8.26 -12.50 3.26
N ALA A 86 -7.96 -11.21 3.39
CA ALA A 86 -8.55 -10.19 2.55
C ALA A 86 -8.17 -10.39 1.08
N ASP A 87 -9.10 -10.16 0.17
CA ASP A 87 -8.82 -10.19 -1.26
C ASP A 87 -8.06 -8.93 -1.66
N VAL A 88 -7.01 -9.10 -2.46
CA VAL A 88 -6.19 -7.99 -2.95
C VAL A 88 -6.40 -7.83 -4.45
N TYR A 89 -6.88 -6.67 -4.84
CA TYR A 89 -7.01 -6.29 -6.24
C TYR A 89 -5.85 -5.41 -6.63
N SER A 90 -5.23 -5.72 -7.75
CA SER A 90 -4.03 -5.05 -8.19
C SER A 90 -4.30 -4.30 -9.49
N ASP A 91 -4.05 -2.99 -9.49
CA ASP A 91 -4.04 -2.19 -10.71
C ASP A 91 -2.60 -1.80 -11.01
N ARG A 92 -2.13 -2.22 -12.16
CA ARG A 92 -0.74 -2.14 -12.52
C ARG A 92 -0.52 -1.12 -13.62
N LYS A 93 0.19 -0.05 -13.29
CA LYS A 93 0.65 0.97 -14.21
C LYS A 93 2.15 0.88 -14.35
N SER A 94 2.65 -0.24 -14.87
CA SER A 94 4.07 -0.38 -15.05
C SER A 94 4.45 -0.23 -16.52
N VAL A 95 5.61 0.35 -16.76
CA VAL A 95 6.26 0.31 -18.05
C VAL A 95 7.14 -0.92 -18.07
N VAL A 96 6.83 -1.80 -18.94
CA VAL A 96 7.59 -3.03 -19.08
C VAL A 96 8.65 -2.86 -20.14
#